data_d1ad30b34bb46085cf83190d791c771a
#
_entry.id   d1ad30b34bb46085cf83190d791c771a
#
_cell.length_a   1.000
_cell.length_b   1.000
_cell.length_c   1.000
_cell.angle_alpha   90.00
_cell.angle_beta   90.00
_cell.angle_gamma   90.00
#
_symmetry.space_group_name_H-M   'P 1'
#
loop_
_entity.id
_entity.type
_entity.pdbx_description
1 polymer ?
#
loop_
_entity_poly.entity_id
_entity_poly.type
_entity_poly.pdbx_seq_one_letter_code
_entity_poly.pdbx_strand_id
1 'polypeptide(L)'
;MISYAIDFRSAFMVAHTITTTSVSTTLASLCGLQQAEIEKVYYGALLHDVGKVAIPVTILDYPGRLSEHDMAIMQSHVTYSMKILHGVVDKEIEGIAVRHHEKLNGTGYPLGLTQQDLTLAERIVAIADIISALIGKRSYKEAYDVDRIQDILQTMAKQKLLDGDVITTACENMDYILQTVKRDCTPVIAMYQ
;
A
#
# COMPACT_ATOMS: atom_id res chain seq x y z
N MET A 1 6.02 13.19 -11.66
CA MET A 1 6.90 14.19 -11.04
C MET A 1 6.63 14.41 -9.54
N ILE A 2 5.40 14.56 -9.10
CA ILE A 2 5.08 14.82 -7.65
C ILE A 2 5.44 13.61 -6.77
N SER A 3 5.11 12.38 -7.18
CA SER A 3 5.45 11.16 -6.43
C SER A 3 6.97 11.02 -6.22
N TYR A 4 7.77 11.25 -7.25
CA TYR A 4 9.23 11.18 -7.16
C TYR A 4 9.83 12.22 -6.19
N ALA A 5 9.26 13.42 -6.08
CA ALA A 5 9.78 14.45 -5.18
C ALA A 5 9.62 14.09 -3.68
N ILE A 6 8.65 13.23 -3.35
CA ILE A 6 8.37 12.76 -2.00
C ILE A 6 9.29 11.59 -1.67
N ASP A 7 9.52 10.73 -2.64
CA ASP A 7 10.33 9.53 -2.53
C ASP A 7 11.82 9.85 -2.33
N PHE A 8 12.30 11.02 -2.78
CA PHE A 8 13.70 11.46 -2.54
C PHE A 8 14.08 11.64 -1.07
N ARG A 9 13.12 11.61 -0.14
CA ARG A 9 13.40 11.69 1.31
C ARG A 9 13.95 10.38 1.88
N SER A 10 13.66 9.23 1.23
CA SER A 10 14.16 7.92 1.65
C SER A 10 14.09 6.93 0.49
N ALA A 11 15.22 6.28 0.16
CA ALA A 11 15.27 5.22 -0.85
C ALA A 11 14.30 4.06 -0.53
N PHE A 12 14.00 3.86 0.77
CA PHE A 12 13.01 2.88 1.20
C PHE A 12 11.60 3.25 0.74
N MET A 13 11.22 4.52 0.79
CA MET A 13 9.88 4.97 0.36
C MET A 13 9.69 4.78 -1.14
N VAL A 14 10.72 5.09 -1.94
CA VAL A 14 10.72 4.82 -3.40
C VAL A 14 10.45 3.35 -3.67
N ALA A 15 11.23 2.48 -3.04
CA ALA A 15 11.10 1.04 -3.22
C ALA A 15 9.70 0.55 -2.80
N HIS A 16 9.18 1.05 -1.69
CA HIS A 16 7.84 0.69 -1.19
C HIS A 16 6.75 1.13 -2.17
N THR A 17 6.73 2.39 -2.60
CA THR A 17 5.72 2.93 -3.52
C THR A 17 5.71 2.16 -4.85
N ILE A 18 6.89 1.92 -5.44
CA ILE A 18 7.00 1.17 -6.70
C ILE A 18 6.53 -0.27 -6.53
N THR A 19 6.93 -0.92 -5.44
CA THR A 19 6.52 -2.30 -5.15
C THR A 19 5.02 -2.39 -4.89
N THR A 20 4.45 -1.47 -4.09
CA THR A 20 3.00 -1.42 -3.84
C THR A 20 2.23 -1.23 -5.15
N THR A 21 2.69 -0.35 -6.03
CA THR A 21 2.05 -0.14 -7.34
C THR A 21 2.10 -1.40 -8.21
N SER A 22 3.25 -2.07 -8.29
CA SER A 22 3.41 -3.31 -9.06
C SER A 22 2.52 -4.44 -8.52
N VAL A 23 2.51 -4.66 -7.19
CA VAL A 23 1.65 -5.66 -6.55
C VAL A 23 0.17 -5.33 -6.77
N SER A 24 -0.23 -4.07 -6.61
CA SER A 24 -1.63 -3.63 -6.78
C SER A 24 -2.14 -3.90 -8.19
N THR A 25 -1.39 -3.50 -9.21
CA THR A 25 -1.80 -3.70 -10.62
C THR A 25 -1.82 -5.17 -11.01
N THR A 26 -0.84 -5.95 -10.55
CA THR A 26 -0.80 -7.40 -10.78
C THR A 26 -2.02 -8.06 -10.13
N LEU A 27 -2.30 -7.74 -8.87
CA LEU A 27 -3.42 -8.31 -8.13
C LEU A 27 -4.77 -7.87 -8.71
N ALA A 28 -4.90 -6.61 -9.16
CA ALA A 28 -6.09 -6.12 -9.84
C ALA A 28 -6.38 -6.90 -11.14
N SER A 29 -5.34 -7.20 -11.93
CA SER A 29 -5.46 -8.04 -13.13
C SER A 29 -5.88 -9.46 -12.78
N LEU A 30 -5.29 -10.07 -11.75
CA LEU A 30 -5.63 -11.42 -11.28
C LEU A 30 -7.06 -11.50 -10.72
N CYS A 31 -7.54 -10.43 -10.11
CA CYS A 31 -8.93 -10.29 -9.64
C CYS A 31 -9.93 -9.96 -10.76
N GLY A 32 -9.49 -9.85 -12.02
CA GLY A 32 -10.35 -9.66 -13.18
C GLY A 32 -10.84 -8.23 -13.43
N LEU A 33 -10.19 -7.22 -12.85
CA LEU A 33 -10.50 -5.82 -13.15
C LEU A 33 -10.20 -5.49 -14.61
N GLN A 34 -11.01 -4.60 -15.20
CA GLN A 34 -10.79 -4.13 -16.56
C GLN A 34 -9.63 -3.14 -16.62
N GLN A 35 -9.03 -2.97 -17.80
CA GLN A 35 -7.85 -2.12 -17.99
C GLN A 35 -8.02 -0.70 -17.45
N ALA A 36 -9.19 -0.10 -17.62
CA ALA A 36 -9.48 1.24 -17.11
C ALA A 36 -9.52 1.31 -15.57
N GLU A 37 -9.93 0.24 -14.90
CA GLU A 37 -9.90 0.12 -13.44
C GLU A 37 -8.48 -0.13 -12.94
N ILE A 38 -7.70 -0.96 -13.64
CA ILE A 38 -6.28 -1.22 -13.34
C ILE A 38 -5.47 0.09 -13.44
N GLU A 39 -5.78 0.96 -14.41
CA GLU A 39 -5.15 2.27 -14.51
C GLU A 39 -5.45 3.15 -13.28
N LYS A 40 -6.68 3.15 -12.77
CA LYS A 40 -7.03 3.86 -11.54
C LYS A 40 -6.32 3.26 -10.31
N VAL A 41 -6.22 1.94 -10.24
CA VAL A 41 -5.44 1.24 -9.20
C VAL A 41 -3.97 1.63 -9.26
N TYR A 42 -3.39 1.71 -10.46
CA TYR A 42 -2.00 2.17 -10.65
C TYR A 42 -1.77 3.56 -10.05
N TYR A 43 -2.59 4.54 -10.43
CA TYR A 43 -2.44 5.91 -9.92
C TYR A 43 -2.77 6.02 -8.43
N GLY A 44 -3.79 5.32 -7.95
CA GLY A 44 -4.14 5.28 -6.54
C GLY A 44 -3.02 4.71 -5.67
N ALA A 45 -2.45 3.57 -6.08
CA ALA A 45 -1.31 2.97 -5.41
C ALA A 45 -0.03 3.82 -5.48
N LEU A 46 0.22 4.50 -6.62
CA LEU A 46 1.35 5.40 -6.78
C LEU A 46 1.27 6.61 -5.84
N LEU A 47 0.06 7.04 -5.50
CA LEU A 47 -0.20 8.27 -4.73
C LEU A 47 -0.60 7.99 -3.27
N HIS A 48 -0.73 6.72 -2.84
CA HIS A 48 -1.31 6.38 -1.54
C HIS A 48 -0.60 7.07 -0.36
N ASP A 49 0.69 7.18 -0.44
CA ASP A 49 1.58 7.71 0.60
C ASP A 49 2.02 9.17 0.39
N VAL A 50 1.42 9.89 -0.58
CA VAL A 50 1.83 11.27 -0.91
C VAL A 50 1.84 12.21 0.29
N GLY A 51 0.94 12.02 1.26
CA GLY A 51 0.86 12.82 2.48
C GLY A 51 2.01 12.62 3.46
N LYS A 52 2.85 11.61 3.28
CA LYS A 52 4.08 11.41 4.09
C LYS A 52 5.07 12.59 3.97
N VAL A 53 4.91 13.43 2.92
CA VAL A 53 5.67 14.69 2.79
C VAL A 53 5.49 15.60 4.01
N ALA A 54 4.35 15.55 4.68
CA ALA A 54 4.02 16.37 5.85
C ALA A 54 4.46 15.74 7.19
N ILE A 55 4.94 14.50 7.18
CA ILE A 55 5.36 13.79 8.40
C ILE A 55 6.80 14.18 8.75
N PRO A 56 7.11 14.52 10.03
CA PRO A 56 8.47 14.78 10.47
C PRO A 56 9.40 13.58 10.19
N VAL A 57 10.60 13.86 9.67
CA VAL A 57 11.60 12.82 9.34
C VAL A 57 11.97 11.99 10.56
N THR A 58 12.02 12.61 11.74
CA THR A 58 12.31 11.92 13.00
C THR A 58 11.30 10.85 13.38
N ILE A 59 10.06 10.98 12.89
CA ILE A 59 9.00 9.97 13.06
C ILE A 59 9.03 9.00 11.91
N LEU A 60 9.19 9.50 10.67
CA LEU A 60 9.18 8.70 9.45
C LEU A 60 10.29 7.64 9.44
N ASP A 61 11.51 8.01 9.82
CA ASP A 61 12.71 7.16 9.81
C ASP A 61 13.03 6.57 11.20
N TYR A 62 12.10 6.66 12.17
CA TYR A 62 12.33 6.11 13.50
C TYR A 62 12.49 4.58 13.45
N PRO A 63 13.63 4.03 13.91
CA PRO A 63 13.95 2.61 13.73
C PRO A 63 13.25 1.67 14.73
N GLY A 64 12.52 2.24 15.69
CA GLY A 64 11.85 1.49 16.76
C GLY A 64 10.34 1.49 16.64
N ARG A 65 9.67 1.04 17.70
CA ARG A 65 8.22 1.15 17.85
C ARG A 65 7.84 2.59 18.21
N LEU A 66 7.01 3.20 17.39
CA LEU A 66 6.49 4.55 17.66
C LEU A 66 5.66 4.57 18.95
N SER A 67 5.71 5.69 19.68
CA SER A 67 4.77 5.98 20.76
C SER A 67 3.35 6.14 20.19
N GLU A 68 2.33 6.09 21.05
CA GLU A 68 0.93 6.32 20.61
C GLU A 68 0.77 7.71 19.96
N HIS A 69 1.43 8.73 20.53
CA HIS A 69 1.44 10.07 20.00
C HIS A 69 2.09 10.14 18.61
N ASP A 70 3.27 9.55 18.43
CA ASP A 70 3.98 9.55 17.16
C ASP A 70 3.26 8.68 16.11
N MET A 71 2.59 7.61 16.55
CA MET A 71 1.75 6.80 15.67
C MET A 71 0.55 7.60 15.16
N ALA A 72 -0.09 8.41 16.00
CA ALA A 72 -1.17 9.30 15.56
C ALA A 72 -0.68 10.34 14.54
N ILE A 73 0.54 10.89 14.74
CA ILE A 73 1.18 11.76 13.75
C ILE A 73 1.45 11.00 12.45
N MET A 74 2.01 9.78 12.52
CA MET A 74 2.25 8.93 11.35
C MET A 74 0.95 8.67 10.58
N GLN A 75 -0.14 8.30 11.25
CA GLN A 75 -1.44 8.03 10.62
C GLN A 75 -2.04 9.27 9.92
N SER A 76 -1.67 10.47 10.35
CA SER A 76 -2.14 11.71 9.74
C SER A 76 -1.70 11.88 8.27
N HIS A 77 -0.72 11.08 7.78
CA HIS A 77 -0.33 11.13 6.35
C HIS A 77 -1.53 10.89 5.43
N VAL A 78 -2.48 10.03 5.81
CA VAL A 78 -3.68 9.78 5.01
C VAL A 78 -4.53 11.05 4.88
N THR A 79 -4.72 11.78 5.98
CA THR A 79 -5.43 13.07 5.97
C THR A 79 -4.70 14.12 5.12
N TYR A 80 -3.37 14.11 5.13
CA TYR A 80 -2.59 14.98 4.24
C TYR A 80 -2.70 14.53 2.77
N SER A 81 -2.69 13.22 2.49
CA SER A 81 -2.97 12.71 1.15
C SER A 81 -4.32 13.18 0.63
N MET A 82 -5.39 13.10 1.45
CA MET A 82 -6.72 13.63 1.10
C MET A 82 -6.65 15.11 0.71
N LYS A 83 -5.98 15.94 1.51
CA LYS A 83 -5.86 17.38 1.25
C LYS A 83 -5.07 17.68 -0.03
N ILE A 84 -4.03 16.89 -0.33
CA ILE A 84 -3.17 17.06 -1.51
C ILE A 84 -3.91 16.64 -2.78
N LEU A 85 -4.67 15.54 -2.72
CA LEU A 85 -5.28 14.93 -3.89
C LEU A 85 -6.65 15.50 -4.22
N HIS A 86 -7.36 16.08 -3.25
CA HIS A 86 -8.72 16.58 -3.40
C HIS A 86 -8.82 17.61 -4.54
N GLY A 87 -9.65 17.31 -5.54
CA GLY A 87 -9.82 18.16 -6.73
C GLY A 87 -8.64 18.18 -7.70
N VAL A 88 -7.58 17.41 -7.45
CA VAL A 88 -6.38 17.31 -8.32
C VAL A 88 -6.44 16.06 -9.19
N VAL A 89 -6.98 14.96 -8.65
CA VAL A 89 -7.15 13.68 -9.34
C VAL A 89 -8.62 13.29 -9.40
N ASP A 90 -8.93 12.27 -10.20
CA ASP A 90 -10.26 11.66 -10.23
C ASP A 90 -10.66 11.13 -8.83
N LYS A 91 -11.94 11.25 -8.47
CA LYS A 91 -12.45 10.84 -7.15
C LYS A 91 -12.24 9.36 -6.84
N GLU A 92 -12.26 8.50 -7.85
CA GLU A 92 -11.99 7.08 -7.66
C GLU A 92 -10.50 6.85 -7.34
N ILE A 93 -9.60 7.55 -8.03
CA ILE A 93 -8.16 7.52 -7.76
C ILE A 93 -7.87 8.07 -6.35
N GLU A 94 -8.51 9.21 -5.98
CA GLU A 94 -8.43 9.77 -4.63
C GLU A 94 -8.87 8.72 -3.60
N GLY A 95 -10.05 8.10 -3.78
CA GLY A 95 -10.57 7.06 -2.89
C GLY A 95 -9.60 5.89 -2.72
N ILE A 96 -9.07 5.36 -3.83
CA ILE A 96 -8.07 4.28 -3.81
C ILE A 96 -6.83 4.69 -3.01
N ALA A 97 -6.32 5.90 -3.23
CA ALA A 97 -5.11 6.37 -2.56
C ALA A 97 -5.30 6.56 -1.05
N VAL A 98 -6.45 7.07 -0.59
CA VAL A 98 -6.62 7.49 0.81
C VAL A 98 -7.33 6.47 1.70
N ARG A 99 -7.74 5.31 1.16
CA ARG A 99 -8.46 4.28 1.91
C ARG A 99 -7.65 3.00 2.14
N HIS A 100 -6.36 3.01 1.78
CA HIS A 100 -5.48 1.84 1.90
C HIS A 100 -5.26 1.35 3.35
N HIS A 101 -5.56 2.16 4.35
CA HIS A 101 -5.53 1.79 5.76
C HIS A 101 -6.91 1.50 6.36
N GLU A 102 -7.98 1.57 5.59
CA GLU A 102 -9.29 1.12 6.05
C GLU A 102 -9.31 -0.40 6.21
N LYS A 103 -10.23 -0.89 7.06
CA LYS A 103 -10.40 -2.32 7.35
C LYS A 103 -11.86 -2.69 7.18
N LEU A 104 -12.15 -3.88 6.64
CA LEU A 104 -13.52 -4.30 6.33
C LEU A 104 -14.47 -4.30 7.53
N ASN A 105 -13.93 -4.41 8.73
CA ASN A 105 -14.70 -4.39 9.99
C ASN A 105 -14.86 -2.97 10.60
N GLY A 106 -14.45 -1.93 9.92
CA GLY A 106 -14.58 -0.54 10.38
C GLY A 106 -13.53 -0.09 11.41
N THR A 107 -12.51 -0.91 11.70
CA THR A 107 -11.44 -0.54 12.65
C THR A 107 -10.27 0.17 12.00
N GLY A 108 -10.36 0.43 10.69
CA GLY A 108 -9.35 1.18 9.93
C GLY A 108 -9.40 2.68 10.15
N TYR A 109 -8.61 3.41 9.43
CA TYR A 109 -8.54 4.87 9.45
C TYR A 109 -8.34 5.42 8.04
N PRO A 110 -8.68 6.70 7.77
CA PRO A 110 -9.10 7.75 8.70
C PRO A 110 -10.61 7.79 8.97
N LEU A 111 -11.44 7.09 8.19
CA LEU A 111 -12.90 7.24 8.19
C LEU A 111 -13.63 6.10 8.92
N GLY A 112 -12.97 4.97 9.19
CA GLY A 112 -13.58 3.78 9.79
C GLY A 112 -14.60 3.12 8.87
N LEU A 113 -14.31 3.09 7.57
CA LEU A 113 -15.17 2.51 6.54
C LEU A 113 -15.27 0.99 6.71
N THR A 114 -16.42 0.44 6.28
CA THR A 114 -16.68 -1.01 6.33
C THR A 114 -16.60 -1.64 4.94
N GLN A 115 -16.77 -2.96 4.88
CA GLN A 115 -16.78 -3.70 3.60
C GLN A 115 -17.78 -3.12 2.58
N GLN A 116 -18.91 -2.58 3.03
CA GLN A 116 -19.94 -2.07 2.13
C GLN A 116 -19.54 -0.72 1.50
N ASP A 117 -18.63 -0.01 2.13
CA ASP A 117 -18.18 1.32 1.73
C ASP A 117 -16.95 1.28 0.82
N LEU A 118 -16.26 0.12 0.77
CA LEU A 118 -14.98 -0.04 0.07
C LEU A 118 -15.17 -0.78 -1.26
N THR A 119 -14.70 -0.20 -2.35
CA THR A 119 -14.63 -0.82 -3.66
C THR A 119 -13.59 -1.94 -3.70
N LEU A 120 -13.66 -2.83 -4.70
CA LEU A 120 -12.67 -3.88 -4.89
C LEU A 120 -11.26 -3.29 -5.12
N ALA A 121 -11.14 -2.22 -5.89
CA ALA A 121 -9.86 -1.54 -6.13
C ALA A 121 -9.20 -1.02 -4.84
N GLU A 122 -9.97 -0.43 -3.93
CA GLU A 122 -9.50 0.05 -2.63
C GLU A 122 -9.03 -1.09 -1.73
N ARG A 123 -9.76 -2.22 -1.72
CA ARG A 123 -9.38 -3.43 -0.96
C ARG A 123 -8.11 -4.07 -1.51
N ILE A 124 -7.93 -4.07 -2.82
CA ILE A 124 -6.72 -4.58 -3.49
C ILE A 124 -5.51 -3.75 -3.07
N VAL A 125 -5.58 -2.43 -3.10
CA VAL A 125 -4.44 -1.57 -2.72
C VAL A 125 -4.12 -1.71 -1.24
N ALA A 126 -5.12 -1.83 -0.36
CA ALA A 126 -4.89 -2.09 1.06
C ALA A 126 -4.13 -3.41 1.33
N ILE A 127 -4.39 -4.46 0.55
CA ILE A 127 -3.69 -5.75 0.65
C ILE A 127 -2.30 -5.65 0.03
N ALA A 128 -2.17 -4.99 -1.11
CA ALA A 128 -0.90 -4.81 -1.81
C ALA A 128 0.10 -3.99 -0.99
N ASP A 129 -0.36 -2.97 -0.27
CA ASP A 129 0.45 -2.18 0.66
C ASP A 129 1.06 -3.06 1.75
N ILE A 130 0.26 -3.95 2.36
CA ILE A 130 0.73 -4.89 3.37
C ILE A 130 1.73 -5.89 2.78
N ILE A 131 1.45 -6.48 1.61
CA ILE A 131 2.37 -7.39 0.93
C ILE A 131 3.70 -6.68 0.68
N SER A 132 3.66 -5.47 0.11
CA SER A 132 4.85 -4.66 -0.17
C SER A 132 5.67 -4.38 1.10
N ALA A 133 5.00 -4.05 2.21
CA ALA A 133 5.66 -3.83 3.48
C ALA A 133 6.31 -5.09 4.08
N LEU A 134 5.76 -6.28 3.79
CA LEU A 134 6.27 -7.57 4.29
C LEU A 134 7.44 -8.11 3.46
N ILE A 135 7.44 -7.92 2.13
CA ILE A 135 8.54 -8.34 1.25
C ILE A 135 9.71 -7.36 1.27
N GLY A 136 9.49 -6.12 1.69
CA GLY A 136 10.53 -5.09 1.73
C GLY A 136 11.52 -5.30 2.88
N LYS A 137 12.84 -5.30 2.56
CA LYS A 137 13.88 -5.17 3.58
C LYS A 137 13.84 -3.77 4.18
N ARG A 138 13.87 -3.69 5.51
CA ARG A 138 14.04 -2.42 6.23
C ARG A 138 15.38 -2.44 6.97
N SER A 139 15.93 -1.28 7.27
CA SER A 139 17.20 -1.15 8.01
C SER A 139 17.25 -1.94 9.33
N TYR A 140 16.10 -2.26 9.90
CA TYR A 140 15.94 -2.96 11.17
C TYR A 140 15.18 -4.29 11.07
N LYS A 141 14.84 -4.78 9.85
CA LYS A 141 14.06 -6.01 9.67
C LYS A 141 14.35 -6.69 8.33
N GLU A 142 14.67 -7.99 8.38
CA GLU A 142 14.73 -8.82 7.17
C GLU A 142 13.33 -8.99 6.54
N ALA A 143 13.30 -9.23 5.23
CA ALA A 143 12.05 -9.59 4.54
C ALA A 143 11.49 -10.90 5.09
N TYR A 144 10.17 -11.02 5.17
CA TYR A 144 9.53 -12.29 5.50
C TYR A 144 9.61 -13.27 4.34
N ASP A 145 9.67 -14.57 4.65
CA ASP A 145 9.47 -15.62 3.66
C ASP A 145 8.00 -15.69 3.20
N VAL A 146 7.77 -16.40 2.11
CA VAL A 146 6.45 -16.50 1.47
C VAL A 146 5.41 -17.11 2.42
N ASP A 147 5.76 -18.20 3.11
CA ASP A 147 4.85 -18.89 4.00
C ASP A 147 4.38 -17.97 5.14
N ARG A 148 5.31 -17.20 5.69
CA ARG A 148 4.99 -16.24 6.75
C ARG A 148 4.11 -15.10 6.27
N ILE A 149 4.32 -14.62 5.04
CA ILE A 149 3.46 -13.59 4.43
C ILE A 149 2.05 -14.12 4.27
N GLN A 150 1.89 -15.34 3.74
CA GLN A 150 0.60 -15.98 3.56
C GLN A 150 -0.13 -16.19 4.89
N ASP A 151 0.56 -16.67 5.92
CA ASP A 151 -0.01 -16.84 7.27
C ASP A 151 -0.55 -15.53 7.84
N ILE A 152 0.20 -14.44 7.69
CA ILE A 152 -0.23 -13.11 8.14
C ILE A 152 -1.51 -12.68 7.40
N LEU A 153 -1.52 -12.77 6.06
CA LEU A 153 -2.65 -12.38 5.24
C LEU A 153 -3.90 -13.20 5.57
N GLN A 154 -3.77 -14.52 5.67
CA GLN A 154 -4.88 -15.42 6.03
C GLN A 154 -5.42 -15.14 7.43
N THR A 155 -4.55 -14.79 8.39
CA THR A 155 -4.97 -14.38 9.73
C THR A 155 -5.81 -13.11 9.67
N MET A 156 -5.39 -12.12 8.88
CA MET A 156 -6.14 -10.87 8.70
C MET A 156 -7.49 -11.10 8.00
N ALA A 157 -7.57 -12.03 7.04
CA ALA A 157 -8.84 -12.44 6.43
C ALA A 157 -9.80 -13.08 7.45
N LYS A 158 -9.31 -14.03 8.26
CA LYS A 158 -10.10 -14.68 9.34
C LYS A 158 -10.65 -13.68 10.35
N GLN A 159 -9.90 -12.62 10.63
CA GLN A 159 -10.31 -11.51 11.50
C GLN A 159 -11.23 -10.49 10.82
N LYS A 160 -11.59 -10.70 9.53
CA LYS A 160 -12.39 -9.77 8.72
C LYS A 160 -11.77 -8.36 8.63
N LEU A 161 -10.45 -8.28 8.69
CA LEU A 161 -9.73 -7.02 8.50
C LEU A 161 -9.57 -6.70 7.00
N LEU A 162 -9.33 -7.73 6.18
CA LEU A 162 -9.07 -7.63 4.76
C LEU A 162 -9.96 -8.60 3.98
N ASP A 163 -10.06 -8.38 2.67
CA ASP A 163 -10.87 -9.17 1.76
C ASP A 163 -10.29 -10.57 1.56
N GLY A 164 -11.04 -11.60 1.97
CA GLY A 164 -10.61 -12.99 1.92
C GLY A 164 -10.45 -13.53 0.51
N ASP A 165 -11.28 -13.11 -0.44
CA ASP A 165 -11.21 -13.56 -1.83
C ASP A 165 -9.97 -12.98 -2.52
N VAL A 166 -9.70 -11.69 -2.29
CA VAL A 166 -8.48 -11.03 -2.79
C VAL A 166 -7.22 -11.66 -2.17
N ILE A 167 -7.25 -11.98 -0.86
CA ILE A 167 -6.13 -12.67 -0.19
C ILE A 167 -5.92 -14.07 -0.76
N THR A 168 -6.99 -14.81 -1.01
CA THR A 168 -6.90 -16.14 -1.64
C THR A 168 -6.22 -16.03 -3.01
N THR A 169 -6.68 -15.10 -3.86
CA THR A 169 -6.06 -14.83 -5.16
C THR A 169 -4.59 -14.47 -5.03
N ALA A 170 -4.23 -13.63 -4.04
CA ALA A 170 -2.84 -13.23 -3.79
C ALA A 170 -1.98 -14.44 -3.36
N CYS A 171 -2.47 -15.28 -2.44
CA CYS A 171 -1.74 -16.44 -1.94
C CYS A 171 -1.52 -17.50 -3.04
N GLU A 172 -2.53 -17.77 -3.86
CA GLU A 172 -2.44 -18.74 -4.98
C GLU A 172 -1.47 -18.28 -6.07
N ASN A 173 -1.23 -16.97 -6.19
CA ASN A 173 -0.37 -16.38 -7.22
C ASN A 173 0.87 -15.68 -6.64
N MET A 174 1.27 -15.97 -5.40
CA MET A 174 2.35 -15.24 -4.72
C MET A 174 3.66 -15.29 -5.48
N ASP A 175 4.05 -16.44 -6.01
CA ASP A 175 5.28 -16.58 -6.79
C ASP A 175 5.27 -15.69 -8.05
N TYR A 176 4.14 -15.64 -8.75
CA TYR A 176 3.98 -14.78 -9.92
C TYR A 176 4.07 -13.30 -9.55
N ILE A 177 3.43 -12.90 -8.45
CA ILE A 177 3.50 -11.52 -7.92
C ILE A 177 4.95 -11.15 -7.60
N LEU A 178 5.68 -12.00 -6.88
CA LEU A 178 7.06 -11.76 -6.50
C LEU A 178 8.01 -11.71 -7.71
N GLN A 179 7.81 -12.57 -8.71
CA GLN A 179 8.58 -12.54 -9.96
C GLN A 179 8.32 -11.24 -10.73
N THR A 180 7.06 -10.78 -10.78
CA THR A 180 6.68 -9.51 -11.43
C THR A 180 7.34 -8.33 -10.73
N VAL A 181 7.27 -8.27 -9.39
CA VAL A 181 7.96 -7.25 -8.60
C VAL A 181 9.47 -7.26 -8.87
N LYS A 182 10.10 -8.44 -8.87
CA LYS A 182 11.54 -8.54 -9.14
C LYS A 182 11.91 -8.05 -10.53
N ARG A 183 11.12 -8.41 -11.55
CA ARG A 183 11.36 -8.00 -12.94
C ARG A 183 11.20 -6.49 -13.13
N ASP A 184 10.11 -5.93 -12.60
CA ASP A 184 9.67 -4.57 -12.94
C ASP A 184 10.22 -3.51 -11.97
N CYS A 185 10.38 -3.86 -10.70
CA CYS A 185 10.78 -2.90 -9.67
C CYS A 185 12.30 -2.83 -9.46
N THR A 186 13.04 -3.95 -9.56
CA THR A 186 14.48 -3.97 -9.28
C THR A 186 15.28 -2.97 -10.15
N PRO A 187 15.06 -2.88 -11.47
CA PRO A 187 15.80 -1.92 -12.30
C PRO A 187 15.52 -0.47 -11.90
N VAL A 188 14.28 -0.16 -11.53
CA VAL A 188 13.88 1.19 -11.15
C VAL A 188 14.44 1.54 -9.78
N ILE A 189 14.35 0.64 -8.81
CA ILE A 189 14.90 0.84 -7.45
C ILE A 189 16.42 1.06 -7.50
N ALA A 190 17.13 0.33 -8.35
CA ALA A 190 18.58 0.47 -8.52
C ALA A 190 19.02 1.86 -9.04
N MET A 191 18.12 2.64 -9.65
CA MET A 191 18.41 4.02 -10.08
C MET A 191 18.45 5.02 -8.90
N TYR A 192 17.97 4.61 -7.71
CA TYR A 192 17.85 5.46 -6.52
C TYR A 192 18.81 5.05 -5.39
N GLN A 193 19.62 4.02 -5.60
CA GLN A 193 20.67 3.55 -4.70
C GLN A 193 22.05 4.06 -5.14
#